data_5dbbd7fbe9d1797b2ef896e2678408e6
#
_entry.id   5dbbd7fbe9d1797b2ef896e2678408e6
#
_cell.length_a   1.000
_cell.length_b   1.000
_cell.length_c   1.000
_cell.angle_alpha   90.00
_cell.angle_beta   90.00
_cell.angle_gamma   90.00
#
_symmetry.space_group_name_H-M   'P 1'
#
loop_
_entity.id
_entity.type
_entity.pdbx_description
1 polymer ?
#
loop_
_entity_poly.entity_id
_entity_poly.type
_entity_poly.pdbx_seq_one_letter_code
_entity_poly.pdbx_strand_id
1 'polypeptide(L)'
;MKLYSKLFILLISFSIFSCKGQTSKNVINLDPKPFSEKITATPNAQVIDVRTPREFAGGHLDNALNIDWLNDTFEANAQKLDKTKPVFVYCKTSNRSPQAAAKLEELGFKTIYNMQGGLLKWDAEGLSKPTDRIIGVCSQEYAELLNTDKKVLVDFYAEWCAPCKKM
;
A
#
# COMPACT_ATOMS: atom_id res chain seq x y z
N MET A 1 22.95 -52.89 18.04
CA MET A 1 23.42 -51.76 17.22
C MET A 1 22.67 -51.58 15.87
N LYS A 2 22.27 -52.62 15.15
CA LYS A 2 21.60 -52.49 13.84
C LYS A 2 20.14 -51.97 13.90
N LEU A 3 19.43 -52.09 15.02
CA LEU A 3 18.04 -51.67 15.18
C LEU A 3 17.93 -50.14 15.38
N TYR A 4 18.83 -49.54 16.11
CA TYR A 4 18.87 -48.09 16.37
C TYR A 4 19.24 -47.27 15.11
N SER A 5 20.08 -47.85 14.24
CA SER A 5 20.43 -47.23 12.95
C SER A 5 19.27 -47.09 12.02
N LYS A 6 18.38 -48.11 11.96
CA LYS A 6 17.15 -48.05 11.15
C LYS A 6 16.09 -47.08 11.69
N LEU A 7 16.01 -46.96 13.04
CA LEU A 7 15.12 -45.99 13.70
C LEU A 7 15.59 -44.54 13.50
N PHE A 8 16.91 -44.32 13.48
CA PHE A 8 17.48 -43.00 13.23
C PHE A 8 17.26 -42.51 11.79
N ILE A 9 17.35 -43.43 10.82
CA ILE A 9 17.07 -43.12 9.41
C ILE A 9 15.58 -42.81 9.19
N LEU A 10 14.67 -43.46 9.92
CA LEU A 10 13.25 -43.22 9.82
C LEU A 10 12.85 -41.83 10.39
N LEU A 11 13.54 -41.34 11.41
CA LEU A 11 13.33 -40.04 12.02
C LEU A 11 13.83 -38.87 11.13
N ILE A 12 14.87 -39.10 10.33
CA ILE A 12 15.44 -38.09 9.43
C ILE A 12 14.56 -37.92 8.17
N SER A 13 13.84 -38.97 7.74
CA SER A 13 12.98 -38.88 6.56
C SER A 13 11.70 -38.07 6.76
N PHE A 14 11.34 -37.72 8.02
CA PHE A 14 10.14 -36.93 8.33
C PHE A 14 10.36 -35.42 8.33
N SER A 15 11.62 -34.97 8.22
CA SER A 15 11.98 -33.52 8.35
C SER A 15 11.97 -32.74 7.05
N ILE A 16 11.64 -33.35 5.90
CA ILE A 16 11.62 -32.68 4.59
C ILE A 16 10.20 -32.41 4.07
N PHE A 17 9.22 -32.24 4.98
CA PHE A 17 8.00 -31.50 4.62
C PHE A 17 8.30 -30.00 4.66
N SER A 18 9.15 -29.60 3.70
CA SER A 18 9.46 -28.24 3.37
C SER A 18 8.18 -27.44 3.12
N CYS A 19 8.07 -26.29 3.74
CA CYS A 19 7.14 -25.24 3.40
C CYS A 19 6.96 -25.13 1.87
N LYS A 20 5.88 -25.66 1.33
CA LYS A 20 5.36 -25.16 0.06
C LYS A 20 4.99 -23.72 0.33
N GLY A 21 5.77 -22.79 -0.20
CA GLY A 21 5.34 -21.41 -0.31
C GLY A 21 3.92 -21.42 -0.88
N GLN A 22 2.95 -20.98 -0.08
CA GLN A 22 1.58 -20.85 -0.53
C GLN A 22 1.59 -19.88 -1.70
N THR A 23 1.54 -20.38 -2.91
CA THR A 23 1.18 -19.57 -4.08
C THR A 23 -0.27 -19.17 -3.87
N SER A 24 -0.48 -17.95 -3.45
CA SER A 24 -1.82 -17.37 -3.31
C SER A 24 -2.52 -17.46 -4.67
N LYS A 25 -3.64 -18.19 -4.71
CA LYS A 25 -4.41 -18.40 -5.95
C LYS A 25 -5.21 -17.16 -6.35
N ASN A 26 -5.55 -16.33 -5.38
CA ASN A 26 -6.48 -15.22 -5.55
C ASN A 26 -5.79 -13.86 -5.60
N VAL A 27 -4.47 -13.81 -5.33
CA VAL A 27 -3.67 -12.59 -5.38
C VAL A 27 -2.94 -12.46 -6.71
N ILE A 28 -3.22 -11.39 -7.42
CA ILE A 28 -2.62 -11.06 -8.72
C ILE A 28 -1.79 -9.79 -8.53
N ASN A 29 -0.48 -9.92 -8.74
CA ASN A 29 0.43 -8.80 -8.65
C ASN A 29 0.48 -8.06 -10.00
N LEU A 30 0.26 -6.76 -9.99
CA LEU A 30 0.28 -5.89 -11.16
C LEU A 30 1.23 -4.71 -10.96
N ASP A 31 1.92 -4.33 -12.00
CA ASP A 31 2.63 -3.05 -12.06
C ASP A 31 1.64 -1.88 -12.07
N PRO A 32 2.07 -0.64 -11.73
CA PRO A 32 1.16 0.50 -11.59
C PRO A 32 0.27 0.77 -12.79
N LYS A 33 0.81 0.72 -14.01
CA LYS A 33 0.03 0.99 -15.21
C LYS A 33 -1.07 -0.06 -15.47
N PRO A 34 -0.80 -1.38 -15.52
CA PRO A 34 -1.84 -2.41 -15.58
C PRO A 34 -2.82 -2.36 -14.39
N PHE A 35 -2.34 -1.98 -13.19
CA PHE A 35 -3.19 -1.80 -12.01
C PHE A 35 -4.21 -0.66 -12.22
N SER A 36 -3.77 0.50 -12.73
CA SER A 36 -4.60 1.64 -13.07
C SER A 36 -5.65 1.29 -14.14
N GLU A 37 -5.21 0.66 -15.22
CA GLU A 37 -6.09 0.21 -16.30
C GLU A 37 -7.17 -0.75 -15.78
N LYS A 38 -6.78 -1.66 -14.88
CA LYS A 38 -7.69 -2.62 -14.29
C LYS A 38 -8.71 -1.98 -13.34
N ILE A 39 -8.32 -1.00 -12.54
CA ILE A 39 -9.24 -0.20 -11.71
C ILE A 39 -10.27 0.48 -12.62
N THR A 40 -9.81 1.18 -13.66
CA THR A 40 -10.66 1.92 -14.58
C THR A 40 -11.67 1.00 -15.31
N ALA A 41 -11.26 -0.21 -15.64
CA ALA A 41 -12.11 -1.21 -16.29
C ALA A 41 -13.06 -1.94 -15.33
N THR A 42 -12.95 -1.71 -14.01
CA THR A 42 -13.76 -2.42 -13.01
C THR A 42 -14.80 -1.47 -12.39
N PRO A 43 -16.09 -1.59 -12.73
CA PRO A 43 -17.14 -0.76 -12.12
C PRO A 43 -17.17 -0.95 -10.59
N ASN A 44 -17.23 0.16 -9.86
CA ASN A 44 -17.26 0.17 -8.39
C ASN A 44 -16.11 -0.62 -7.76
N ALA A 45 -14.89 -0.48 -8.31
CA ALA A 45 -13.68 -1.10 -7.78
C ALA A 45 -13.48 -0.71 -6.30
N GLN A 46 -13.19 -1.71 -5.46
CA GLN A 46 -12.83 -1.50 -4.08
C GLN A 46 -11.32 -1.28 -3.99
N VAL A 47 -10.88 -0.04 -3.94
CA VAL A 47 -9.47 0.33 -3.82
C VAL A 47 -9.15 0.60 -2.35
N ILE A 48 -8.14 -0.07 -1.80
CA ILE A 48 -7.71 0.11 -0.42
C ILE A 48 -6.24 0.53 -0.33
N ASP A 49 -6.01 1.56 0.45
CA ASP A 49 -4.69 2.00 0.87
C ASP A 49 -4.39 1.44 2.26
N VAL A 50 -3.37 0.58 2.34
CA VAL A 50 -3.02 -0.06 3.61
C VAL A 50 -1.90 0.66 4.36
N ARG A 51 -1.67 1.93 4.03
CA ARG A 51 -0.77 2.83 4.76
C ARG A 51 -1.45 3.40 5.99
N THR A 52 -0.65 4.07 6.81
CA THR A 52 -1.16 4.80 7.97
C THR A 52 -2.10 5.95 7.55
N PRO A 53 -3.04 6.39 8.42
CA PRO A 53 -3.92 7.52 8.14
C PRO A 53 -3.16 8.81 7.78
N ARG A 54 -2.00 9.03 8.40
CA ARG A 54 -1.13 10.17 8.10
C ARG A 54 -0.55 10.11 6.69
N GLU A 55 -0.09 8.92 6.24
CA GLU A 55 0.40 8.75 4.88
C GLU A 55 -0.74 8.92 3.86
N PHE A 56 -1.94 8.42 4.18
CA PHE A 56 -3.14 8.53 3.36
C PHE A 56 -3.56 9.99 3.18
N ALA A 57 -3.58 10.77 4.27
CA ALA A 57 -3.93 12.19 4.24
C ALA A 57 -2.95 13.03 3.41
N GLY A 58 -1.70 12.58 3.27
CA GLY A 58 -0.69 13.23 2.43
C GLY A 58 -0.82 12.93 0.92
N GLY A 59 -1.88 12.26 0.49
CA GLY A 59 -2.16 11.89 -0.90
C GLY A 59 -2.42 10.38 -1.06
N HIS A 60 -3.41 10.04 -1.85
CA HIS A 60 -3.85 8.65 -2.10
C HIS A 60 -4.50 8.54 -3.49
N LEU A 61 -4.74 7.33 -3.97
CA LEU A 61 -5.45 7.09 -5.23
C LEU A 61 -6.92 7.48 -5.10
N ASP A 62 -7.51 7.95 -6.20
CA ASP A 62 -8.93 8.33 -6.26
C ASP A 62 -9.82 7.20 -5.73
N ASN A 63 -10.80 7.56 -4.91
CA ASN A 63 -11.77 6.66 -4.29
C ASN A 63 -11.18 5.55 -3.43
N ALA A 64 -9.91 5.66 -3.02
CA ALA A 64 -9.31 4.70 -2.12
C ALA A 64 -9.86 4.85 -0.69
N LEU A 65 -10.08 3.72 -0.03
CA LEU A 65 -10.40 3.65 1.40
C LEU A 65 -9.13 3.38 2.18
N ASN A 66 -8.89 4.10 3.26
CA ASN A 66 -7.76 3.79 4.14
C ASN A 66 -8.13 2.67 5.12
N ILE A 67 -7.42 1.56 5.02
CA ILE A 67 -7.50 0.43 5.96
C ILE A 67 -6.07 0.11 6.38
N ASP A 68 -5.60 0.76 7.45
CA ASP A 68 -4.23 0.67 7.91
C ASP A 68 -3.85 -0.75 8.33
N TRP A 69 -2.86 -1.33 7.63
CA TRP A 69 -2.33 -2.67 7.91
C TRP A 69 -1.69 -2.82 9.29
N LEU A 70 -1.15 -1.73 9.84
CA LEU A 70 -0.48 -1.74 11.14
C LEU A 70 -1.46 -1.62 12.32
N ASN A 71 -2.74 -1.41 12.04
CA ASN A 71 -3.77 -1.27 13.06
C ASN A 71 -4.47 -2.60 13.33
N ASP A 72 -4.68 -2.93 14.59
CA ASP A 72 -5.37 -4.15 15.04
C ASP A 72 -6.80 -4.27 14.49
N THR A 73 -7.39 -3.16 14.02
CA THR A 73 -8.72 -3.13 13.40
C THR A 73 -8.71 -3.47 11.91
N PHE A 74 -7.56 -3.79 11.31
CA PHE A 74 -7.45 -4.10 9.88
C PHE A 74 -8.47 -5.15 9.43
N GLU A 75 -8.53 -6.30 10.10
CA GLU A 75 -9.45 -7.39 9.74
C GLU A 75 -10.91 -6.97 9.85
N ALA A 76 -11.28 -6.28 10.93
CA ALA A 76 -12.65 -5.82 11.15
C ALA A 76 -13.08 -4.80 10.07
N ASN A 77 -12.18 -3.94 9.63
CA ASN A 77 -12.46 -2.99 8.56
C ASN A 77 -12.49 -3.65 7.18
N ALA A 78 -11.58 -4.59 6.91
CA ALA A 78 -11.57 -5.36 5.67
C ALA A 78 -12.83 -6.22 5.49
N GLN A 79 -13.39 -6.76 6.57
CA GLN A 79 -14.65 -7.54 6.54
C GLN A 79 -15.88 -6.73 6.12
N LYS A 80 -15.83 -5.40 6.14
CA LYS A 80 -16.91 -4.53 5.66
C LYS A 80 -16.95 -4.41 4.14
N LEU A 81 -15.88 -4.84 3.45
CA LEU A 81 -15.81 -4.85 1.99
C LEU A 81 -16.63 -6.02 1.42
N ASP A 82 -17.09 -5.85 0.19
CA ASP A 82 -17.82 -6.88 -0.55
C ASP A 82 -16.85 -7.94 -1.09
N LYS A 83 -16.89 -9.14 -0.52
CA LYS A 83 -15.99 -10.27 -0.88
C LYS A 83 -16.27 -10.85 -2.26
N THR A 84 -17.39 -10.52 -2.88
CA THR A 84 -17.75 -10.97 -4.24
C THR A 84 -17.10 -10.11 -5.32
N LYS A 85 -16.65 -8.91 -4.96
CA LYS A 85 -16.01 -7.94 -5.86
C LYS A 85 -14.49 -8.00 -5.77
N PRO A 86 -13.78 -7.65 -6.85
CA PRO A 86 -12.34 -7.47 -6.80
C PRO A 86 -11.91 -6.38 -5.81
N VAL A 87 -10.84 -6.65 -5.07
CA VAL A 87 -10.17 -5.68 -4.21
C VAL A 87 -8.82 -5.31 -4.80
N PHE A 88 -8.54 -4.02 -4.85
CA PHE A 88 -7.28 -3.44 -5.29
C PHE A 88 -6.54 -2.92 -4.07
N VAL A 89 -5.37 -3.47 -3.77
CA VAL A 89 -4.61 -3.12 -2.58
C VAL A 89 -3.25 -2.54 -2.94
N TYR A 90 -2.87 -1.47 -2.25
CA TYR A 90 -1.56 -0.86 -2.42
C TYR A 90 -1.02 -0.29 -1.10
N CYS A 91 0.30 -0.07 -1.08
CA CYS A 91 0.97 0.68 -0.02
C CYS A 91 2.02 1.62 -0.63
N LYS A 92 3.00 2.08 0.15
CA LYS A 92 4.03 2.99 -0.34
C LYS A 92 5.07 2.31 -1.26
N THR A 93 5.56 1.10 -0.89
CA THR A 93 6.73 0.45 -1.50
C THR A 93 6.55 -1.07 -1.71
N SER A 94 5.34 -1.61 -1.67
CA SER A 94 5.04 -3.06 -1.68
C SER A 94 5.58 -3.86 -0.48
N ASN A 95 5.73 -3.24 0.69
CA ASN A 95 6.11 -3.95 1.91
C ASN A 95 4.88 -4.45 2.69
N ARG A 96 3.87 -3.62 2.82
CA ARG A 96 2.64 -3.90 3.59
C ARG A 96 1.55 -4.55 2.74
N SER A 97 1.39 -4.12 1.49
CA SER A 97 0.29 -4.58 0.63
C SER A 97 0.32 -6.07 0.28
N PRO A 98 1.46 -6.77 0.10
CA PRO A 98 1.45 -8.20 -0.10
C PRO A 98 0.95 -8.98 1.12
N GLN A 99 1.30 -8.52 2.33
CA GLN A 99 0.84 -9.11 3.59
C GLN A 99 -0.66 -8.88 3.78
N ALA A 100 -1.12 -7.67 3.51
CA ALA A 100 -2.54 -7.35 3.52
C ALA A 100 -3.33 -8.17 2.48
N ALA A 101 -2.78 -8.36 1.27
CA ALA A 101 -3.39 -9.18 0.24
C ALA A 101 -3.52 -10.65 0.66
N ALA A 102 -2.49 -11.23 1.28
CA ALA A 102 -2.56 -12.59 1.83
C ALA A 102 -3.63 -12.70 2.91
N LYS A 103 -3.74 -11.71 3.80
CA LYS A 103 -4.79 -11.68 4.83
C LYS A 103 -6.19 -11.53 4.21
N LEU A 104 -6.36 -10.74 3.17
CA LEU A 104 -7.63 -10.64 2.43
C LEU A 104 -8.02 -11.98 1.80
N GLU A 105 -7.05 -12.75 1.26
CA GLU A 105 -7.29 -14.10 0.75
C GLU A 105 -7.79 -15.03 1.87
N GLU A 106 -7.14 -15.01 3.05
CA GLU A 106 -7.58 -15.75 4.24
C GLU A 106 -9.00 -15.37 4.68
N LEU A 107 -9.35 -14.08 4.59
CA LEU A 107 -10.69 -13.56 4.88
C LEU A 107 -11.75 -13.95 3.83
N GLY A 108 -11.34 -14.61 2.73
CA GLY A 108 -12.23 -15.19 1.73
C GLY A 108 -12.49 -14.34 0.50
N PHE A 109 -11.70 -13.28 0.26
CA PHE A 109 -11.77 -12.54 -1.00
C PHE A 109 -11.29 -13.40 -2.17
N LYS A 110 -11.99 -13.35 -3.29
CA LYS A 110 -11.76 -14.23 -4.45
C LYS A 110 -10.84 -13.64 -5.51
N THR A 111 -10.73 -12.32 -5.57
CA THR A 111 -9.90 -11.62 -6.53
C THR A 111 -9.25 -10.42 -5.88
N ILE A 112 -7.95 -10.44 -5.75
CA ILE A 112 -7.16 -9.40 -5.08
C ILE A 112 -6.05 -8.97 -6.02
N TYR A 113 -6.06 -7.71 -6.42
CA TYR A 113 -4.99 -7.10 -7.19
C TYR A 113 -4.06 -6.34 -6.26
N ASN A 114 -2.79 -6.72 -6.22
CA ASN A 114 -1.76 -6.05 -5.43
C ASN A 114 -0.85 -5.23 -6.34
N MET A 115 -0.70 -3.93 -6.05
CA MET A 115 0.17 -3.05 -6.83
C MET A 115 1.64 -3.23 -6.44
N GLN A 116 2.46 -3.70 -7.37
CA GLN A 116 3.90 -3.83 -7.20
C GLN A 116 4.59 -2.47 -7.20
N GLY A 117 5.58 -2.29 -6.34
CA GLY A 117 6.32 -1.03 -6.18
C GLY A 117 5.56 0.07 -5.43
N GLY A 118 4.24 -0.10 -5.24
CA GLY A 118 3.40 0.82 -4.49
C GLY A 118 3.36 2.23 -5.09
N LEU A 119 2.99 3.22 -4.28
CA LEU A 119 2.88 4.61 -4.73
C LEU A 119 4.20 5.21 -5.22
N LEU A 120 5.35 4.74 -4.72
CA LEU A 120 6.62 5.25 -5.24
C LEU A 120 6.82 4.90 -6.72
N LYS A 121 6.46 3.67 -7.12
CA LYS A 121 6.54 3.27 -8.53
C LYS A 121 5.44 3.93 -9.36
N TRP A 122 4.24 4.06 -8.81
CA TRP A 122 3.13 4.81 -9.42
C TRP A 122 3.53 6.24 -9.76
N ASP A 123 4.15 6.94 -8.81
CA ASP A 123 4.66 8.30 -9.01
C ASP A 123 5.77 8.37 -10.06
N ALA A 124 6.70 7.41 -10.02
CA ALA A 124 7.82 7.33 -10.96
C ALA A 124 7.36 7.05 -12.41
N GLU A 125 6.24 6.35 -12.58
CA GLU A 125 5.61 6.11 -13.89
C GLU A 125 4.72 7.29 -14.36
N GLY A 126 4.66 8.39 -13.59
CA GLY A 126 3.91 9.60 -13.94
C GLY A 126 2.38 9.42 -13.90
N LEU A 127 1.88 8.44 -13.15
CA LEU A 127 0.46 8.15 -13.03
C LEU A 127 -0.26 9.01 -11.99
N SER A 128 0.50 9.69 -11.12
CA SER A 128 -0.06 10.66 -10.16
C SER A 128 -0.58 11.89 -10.88
N LYS A 129 -1.81 12.27 -10.54
CA LYS A 129 -2.35 13.56 -10.98
C LYS A 129 -1.66 14.70 -10.22
N PRO A 130 -1.52 15.88 -10.81
CA PRO A 130 -0.96 17.05 -10.10
C PRO A 130 -1.68 17.38 -8.79
N THR A 131 -2.97 17.04 -8.69
CA THR A 131 -3.83 17.23 -7.52
C THR A 131 -3.64 16.17 -6.42
N ASP A 132 -3.02 15.03 -6.73
CA ASP A 132 -2.81 13.93 -5.78
C ASP A 132 -1.64 14.20 -4.81
N ARG A 133 -0.86 15.23 -5.10
CA ARG A 133 0.12 15.80 -4.21
C ARG A 133 -0.39 17.12 -3.67
N ILE A 134 -0.62 17.22 -2.38
CA ILE A 134 -0.53 18.50 -1.70
C ILE A 134 0.97 18.86 -1.70
N ILE A 135 1.48 19.19 -2.88
CA ILE A 135 2.74 19.92 -2.97
C ILE A 135 2.33 21.32 -2.53
N GLY A 136 2.92 21.77 -1.44
CA GLY A 136 2.81 23.18 -1.10
C GLY A 136 3.04 24.05 -2.34
N VAL A 137 2.52 25.25 -2.33
CA VAL A 137 2.49 26.29 -3.37
C VAL A 137 3.42 25.95 -4.52
N CYS A 138 2.89 25.73 -5.74
CA CYS A 138 3.75 25.34 -6.86
C CYS A 138 4.82 26.41 -7.08
N SER A 139 5.94 26.01 -7.65
CA SER A 139 7.09 26.92 -7.83
C SER A 139 6.74 28.21 -8.58
N GLN A 140 5.70 28.20 -9.42
CA GLN A 140 5.21 29.38 -10.11
C GLN A 140 4.47 30.35 -9.19
N GLU A 141 3.51 29.87 -8.38
CA GLU A 141 2.82 30.70 -7.40
C GLU A 141 3.78 31.26 -6.36
N TYR A 142 4.78 30.45 -5.95
CA TYR A 142 5.83 30.89 -5.05
C TYR A 142 6.69 31.98 -5.66
N ALA A 143 7.07 31.83 -6.93
CA ALA A 143 7.85 32.84 -7.66
C ALA A 143 7.05 34.16 -7.83
N GLU A 144 5.75 34.09 -8.08
CA GLU A 144 4.87 35.28 -8.16
C GLU A 144 4.74 35.98 -6.83
N LEU A 145 4.60 35.26 -5.71
CA LEU A 145 4.56 35.82 -4.37
C LEU A 145 5.86 36.51 -3.99
N LEU A 146 7.00 36.04 -4.48
CA LEU A 146 8.32 36.65 -4.25
C LEU A 146 8.63 37.79 -5.20
N ASN A 147 7.89 37.96 -6.31
CA ASN A 147 8.10 39.02 -7.30
C ASN A 147 7.49 40.33 -6.81
N THR A 148 8.09 40.93 -5.81
CA THR A 148 7.64 42.18 -5.18
C THR A 148 8.84 42.97 -4.66
N ASP A 149 8.76 44.28 -4.70
CA ASP A 149 9.74 45.20 -4.14
C ASP A 149 9.71 45.26 -2.58
N LYS A 150 8.77 44.56 -1.97
CA LYS A 150 8.59 44.51 -0.52
C LYS A 150 9.36 43.32 0.07
N LYS A 151 9.77 43.46 1.34
CA LYS A 151 10.31 42.31 2.09
C LYS A 151 9.20 41.30 2.32
N VAL A 152 9.39 40.06 1.89
CA VAL A 152 8.48 38.94 2.08
C VAL A 152 9.06 38.03 3.15
N LEU A 153 8.30 37.77 4.20
CA LEU A 153 8.64 36.75 5.20
C LEU A 153 7.95 35.45 4.79
N VAL A 154 8.74 34.41 4.59
CA VAL A 154 8.26 33.08 4.23
C VAL A 154 8.48 32.16 5.42
N ASP A 155 7.39 31.64 5.98
CA ASP A 155 7.45 30.64 7.04
C ASP A 155 7.11 29.25 6.46
N PHE A 156 8.07 28.33 6.55
CA PHE A 156 7.90 26.93 6.17
C PHE A 156 7.35 26.14 7.37
N TYR A 157 6.03 26.12 7.49
CA TYR A 157 5.34 25.45 8.58
C TYR A 157 4.93 24.03 8.23
N ALA A 158 5.14 23.11 9.17
CA ALA A 158 4.54 21.77 9.13
C ALA A 158 4.03 21.39 10.53
N GLU A 159 2.84 20.83 10.63
CA GLU A 159 2.21 20.47 11.91
C GLU A 159 3.07 19.56 12.81
N TRP A 160 3.92 18.75 12.20
CA TRP A 160 4.86 17.85 12.88
C TRP A 160 6.19 18.52 13.25
N CYS A 161 6.47 19.72 12.76
CA CYS A 161 7.70 20.44 13.02
C CYS A 161 7.61 21.23 14.34
N ALA A 162 8.04 20.62 15.43
CA ALA A 162 8.04 21.27 16.74
C ALA A 162 8.83 22.59 16.80
N PRO A 163 10.01 22.75 16.14
CA PRO A 163 10.70 24.03 16.06
C PRO A 163 9.94 25.10 15.27
N CYS A 164 9.20 24.72 14.22
CA CYS A 164 8.46 25.67 13.38
C CYS A 164 7.27 26.32 14.10
N LYS A 165 6.81 25.74 15.22
CA LYS A 165 5.71 26.31 16.04
C LYS A 165 6.13 27.44 16.98
N LYS A 166 7.41 27.74 17.07
CA LYS A 166 7.96 28.72 18.02
C LYS A 166 8.38 30.03 17.37
N MET A 167 8.20 30.16 16.06
CA MET A 167 8.34 31.42 15.35
C MET A 167 6.99 32.12 15.21
#